data_2f33ed2b3f9801a75ead61c62b0f6172
#
_entry.id   2f33ed2b3f9801a75ead61c62b0f6172
#
_cell.length_a   1.000
_cell.length_b   1.000
_cell.length_c   1.000
_cell.angle_alpha   90.00
_cell.angle_beta   90.00
_cell.angle_gamma   90.00
#
_symmetry.space_group_name_H-M   'P 1'
#
loop_
_entity.id
_entity.type
_entity.pdbx_description
1 polymer ?
#
loop_
_entity_poly.entity_id
_entity_poly.type
_entity_poly.pdbx_seq_one_letter_code
_entity_poly.pdbx_strand_id
1 'polypeptide(L)'
;MEMSDYDIVNLASIVEREGLNADQRAHVASVFYNRLAGKLDGLRYLNSDATMMYVTGGEVTADDLQSDSPYNTYKHEGLPPTPICSPSLEALEATLEPSDSDDLYFYITQDEEYFSQTYEEHQQSWN
;
A
#
# COMPACT_ATOMS: atom_id res chain seq x y z
N MET A 1 10.70 13.07 -4.15
CA MET A 1 10.13 12.14 -5.12
C MET A 1 8.99 12.84 -5.86
N GLU A 2 9.11 12.92 -7.16
CA GLU A 2 8.08 13.53 -7.99
C GLU A 2 7.09 12.46 -8.47
N MET A 3 5.82 12.75 -8.36
CA MET A 3 4.75 11.87 -8.80
C MET A 3 3.89 12.59 -9.82
N SER A 4 3.65 11.95 -10.95
CA SER A 4 2.72 12.47 -11.96
C SER A 4 1.27 12.34 -11.44
N ASP A 5 0.34 13.01 -12.13
CA ASP A 5 -1.08 12.85 -11.81
C ASP A 5 -1.50 11.38 -11.93
N TYR A 6 -0.98 10.68 -12.94
CA TYR A 6 -1.24 9.26 -13.12
C TYR A 6 -0.73 8.44 -11.94
N ASP A 7 0.48 8.75 -11.45
CA ASP A 7 1.05 8.05 -10.29
C ASP A 7 0.20 8.27 -9.05
N ILE A 8 -0.31 9.49 -8.84
CA ILE A 8 -1.18 9.82 -7.71
C ILE A 8 -2.46 8.98 -7.77
N VAL A 9 -3.10 8.92 -8.95
CA VAL A 9 -4.32 8.12 -9.11
C VAL A 9 -4.02 6.64 -8.89
N ASN A 10 -2.89 6.15 -9.41
CA ASN A 10 -2.45 4.77 -9.23
C ASN A 10 -2.27 4.43 -7.75
N LEU A 11 -1.51 5.25 -7.01
CA LEU A 11 -1.30 5.04 -5.58
C LEU A 11 -2.61 5.16 -4.81
N ALA A 12 -3.44 6.15 -5.13
CA ALA A 12 -4.74 6.34 -4.47
C ALA A 12 -5.63 5.11 -4.62
N SER A 13 -5.56 4.40 -5.75
CA SER A 13 -6.34 3.19 -5.96
C SER A 13 -5.94 2.08 -4.98
N ILE A 14 -4.66 2.00 -4.61
CA ILE A 14 -4.18 1.04 -3.62
C ILE A 14 -4.61 1.49 -2.22
N VAL A 15 -4.45 2.77 -1.91
CA VAL A 15 -4.87 3.36 -0.63
C VAL A 15 -6.36 3.12 -0.40
N GLU A 16 -7.17 3.24 -1.45
CA GLU A 16 -8.61 2.99 -1.40
C GLU A 16 -8.92 1.58 -0.88
N ARG A 17 -8.14 0.60 -1.34
CA ARG A 17 -8.37 -0.80 -1.01
C ARG A 17 -7.79 -1.18 0.37
N GLU A 18 -6.79 -0.46 0.85
CA GLU A 18 -6.08 -0.84 2.06
C GLU A 18 -6.61 -0.16 3.32
N GLY A 19 -7.09 1.07 3.22
CA GLY A 19 -7.63 1.81 4.38
C GLY A 19 -9.15 1.78 4.41
N LEU A 20 -9.73 1.78 5.61
CA LEU A 20 -11.17 1.70 5.82
C LEU A 20 -11.84 3.05 6.07
N ASN A 21 -11.08 4.07 6.43
CA ASN A 21 -11.59 5.42 6.69
C ASN A 21 -10.54 6.46 6.32
N ALA A 22 -10.91 7.75 6.41
CA ALA A 22 -10.06 8.84 5.96
C ALA A 22 -8.71 8.89 6.70
N ASP A 23 -8.74 8.76 8.03
CA ASP A 23 -7.50 8.83 8.84
C ASP A 23 -6.58 7.65 8.53
N GLN A 24 -7.14 6.45 8.40
CA GLN A 24 -6.36 5.26 8.03
C GLN A 24 -5.77 5.40 6.65
N ARG A 25 -6.53 5.92 5.69
CA ARG A 25 -6.06 6.10 4.31
C ARG A 25 -4.89 7.08 4.26
N ALA A 26 -4.96 8.18 4.99
CA ALA A 26 -3.85 9.13 5.05
C ALA A 26 -2.60 8.49 5.66
N HIS A 27 -2.76 7.67 6.69
CA HIS A 27 -1.64 6.98 7.33
C HIS A 27 -1.07 5.88 6.42
N VAL A 28 -1.94 5.10 5.78
CA VAL A 28 -1.53 4.09 4.78
C VAL A 28 -0.74 4.75 3.65
N ALA A 29 -1.22 5.90 3.17
CA ALA A 29 -0.51 6.63 2.12
C ALA A 29 0.90 7.01 2.58
N SER A 30 1.08 7.43 3.83
CA SER A 30 2.40 7.77 4.37
C SER A 30 3.34 6.55 4.37
N VAL A 31 2.82 5.36 4.70
CA VAL A 31 3.60 4.12 4.66
C VAL A 31 4.07 3.84 3.24
N PHE A 32 3.19 3.94 2.26
CA PHE A 32 3.56 3.69 0.86
C PHE A 32 4.57 4.71 0.36
N TYR A 33 4.42 6.00 0.69
CA TYR A 33 5.42 7.00 0.33
C TYR A 33 6.77 6.68 0.94
N ASN A 34 6.80 6.25 2.20
CA ASN A 34 8.05 5.89 2.87
C ASN A 34 8.72 4.70 2.16
N ARG A 35 7.93 3.72 1.73
CA ARG A 35 8.46 2.58 0.98
C ARG A 35 8.95 3.01 -0.40
N LEU A 36 8.18 3.83 -1.12
CA LEU A 36 8.58 4.32 -2.44
C LEU A 36 9.84 5.18 -2.37
N ALA A 37 10.07 5.86 -1.26
CA ALA A 37 11.28 6.64 -1.04
C ALA A 37 12.50 5.78 -0.66
N GLY A 38 12.33 4.47 -0.56
CA GLY A 38 13.43 3.55 -0.25
C GLY A 38 13.81 3.52 1.22
N LYS A 39 12.94 3.94 2.12
CA LYS A 39 13.25 3.98 3.57
C LYS A 39 13.32 2.60 4.20
N LEU A 40 12.84 1.55 3.52
CA LEU A 40 12.94 0.17 3.99
C LEU A 40 14.18 -0.45 3.34
N ASP A 41 15.34 -0.20 3.92
CA ASP A 41 16.63 -0.76 3.47
C ASP A 41 16.94 -0.47 1.98
N GLY A 42 16.45 0.66 1.47
CA GLY A 42 16.63 1.03 0.06
C GLY A 42 15.68 0.34 -0.89
N LEU A 43 14.85 -0.57 -0.39
CA LEU A 43 13.90 -1.32 -1.21
C LEU A 43 12.60 -0.53 -1.35
N ARG A 44 11.92 -0.70 -2.50
CA ARG A 44 10.71 0.06 -2.85
C ARG A 44 9.51 -0.82 -3.08
N TYR A 45 9.44 -1.97 -2.41
CA TYR A 45 8.32 -2.89 -2.53
C TYR A 45 7.13 -2.38 -1.71
N LEU A 46 5.97 -2.28 -2.33
CA LEU A 46 4.76 -1.88 -1.62
C LEU A 46 4.15 -3.02 -0.82
N ASN A 47 4.38 -4.27 -1.24
CA ASN A 47 3.89 -5.47 -0.54
C ASN A 47 2.39 -5.41 -0.27
N SER A 48 1.60 -5.04 -1.29
CA SER A 48 0.15 -4.94 -1.15
C SER A 48 -0.54 -6.12 -1.84
N ASP A 49 -1.32 -6.86 -1.09
CA ASP A 49 -2.14 -7.94 -1.65
C ASP A 49 -3.21 -7.40 -2.61
N ALA A 50 -3.66 -6.17 -2.38
CA ALA A 50 -4.71 -5.55 -3.20
C ALA A 50 -4.31 -5.50 -4.67
N THR A 51 -3.03 -5.28 -4.98
CA THR A 51 -2.58 -5.24 -6.37
C THR A 51 -2.70 -6.61 -7.03
N MET A 52 -2.52 -7.70 -6.29
CA MET A 52 -2.71 -9.04 -6.82
C MET A 52 -4.18 -9.46 -6.84
N MET A 53 -4.99 -8.97 -5.90
CA MET A 53 -6.44 -9.18 -5.94
C MET A 53 -7.04 -8.63 -7.24
N TYR A 54 -6.49 -7.55 -7.76
CA TYR A 54 -6.88 -6.99 -9.05
C TYR A 54 -6.65 -8.00 -10.19
N VAL A 55 -5.53 -8.75 -10.13
CA VAL A 55 -5.18 -9.75 -11.13
C VAL A 55 -6.02 -11.01 -10.98
N THR A 56 -6.18 -11.51 -9.77
CA THR A 56 -6.90 -12.77 -9.51
C THR A 56 -8.42 -12.60 -9.52
N GLY A 57 -8.89 -11.39 -9.29
CA GLY A 57 -10.32 -11.10 -9.17
C GLY A 57 -10.89 -11.41 -7.80
N GLY A 58 -10.04 -11.77 -6.81
CA GLY A 58 -10.52 -12.11 -5.47
C GLY A 58 -9.40 -12.57 -4.57
N GLU A 59 -9.53 -13.79 -4.03
CA GLU A 59 -8.57 -14.34 -3.09
C GLU A 59 -7.17 -14.47 -3.69
N VAL A 60 -6.15 -14.19 -2.87
CA VAL A 60 -4.74 -14.30 -3.26
C VAL A 60 -4.10 -15.43 -2.46
N THR A 61 -3.53 -16.40 -3.18
CA THR A 61 -2.87 -17.56 -2.56
C THR A 61 -1.36 -17.31 -2.44
N ALA A 62 -0.69 -18.19 -1.69
CA ALA A 62 0.77 -18.14 -1.59
C ALA A 62 1.43 -18.30 -2.98
N ASP A 63 0.85 -19.13 -3.84
CA ASP A 63 1.36 -19.31 -5.21
C ASP A 63 1.20 -18.03 -6.03
N ASP A 64 0.09 -17.31 -5.87
CA ASP A 64 -0.13 -16.04 -6.56
C ASP A 64 0.96 -15.03 -6.19
N LEU A 65 1.42 -15.03 -4.94
CA LEU A 65 2.47 -14.12 -4.46
C LEU A 65 3.86 -14.50 -4.98
N GLN A 66 4.01 -15.67 -5.62
CA GLN A 66 5.24 -16.08 -6.31
C GLN A 66 5.21 -15.75 -7.80
N SER A 67 4.07 -15.28 -8.29
CA SER A 67 3.89 -14.91 -9.69
C SER A 67 4.81 -13.75 -10.07
N ASP A 68 5.28 -13.76 -11.34
CA ASP A 68 6.08 -12.67 -11.89
C ASP A 68 5.21 -11.57 -12.53
N SER A 69 3.92 -11.55 -12.24
CA SER A 69 3.03 -10.52 -12.73
C SER A 69 3.58 -9.12 -12.41
N PRO A 70 3.52 -8.16 -13.34
CA PRO A 70 3.95 -6.79 -13.04
C PRO A 70 3.11 -6.11 -11.96
N TYR A 71 1.94 -6.67 -11.62
CA TYR A 71 1.10 -6.19 -10.52
C TYR A 71 1.53 -6.76 -9.17
N ASN A 72 2.47 -7.70 -9.13
CA ASN A 72 2.93 -8.29 -7.87
C ASN A 72 3.92 -7.37 -7.18
N THR A 73 3.43 -6.56 -6.24
CA THR A 73 4.25 -5.58 -5.52
C THR A 73 5.15 -6.20 -4.47
N TYR A 74 5.12 -7.53 -4.31
CA TYR A 74 6.12 -8.27 -3.54
C TYR A 74 7.35 -8.62 -4.37
N LYS A 75 7.23 -8.62 -5.71
CA LYS A 75 8.30 -9.00 -6.64
C LYS A 75 8.85 -7.83 -7.44
N HIS A 76 8.03 -6.81 -7.68
CA HIS A 76 8.41 -5.64 -8.47
C HIS A 76 8.36 -4.39 -7.61
N GLU A 77 9.41 -3.60 -7.64
CA GLU A 77 9.48 -2.35 -6.90
C GLU A 77 8.64 -1.26 -7.56
N GLY A 78 8.15 -0.34 -6.73
CA GLY A 78 7.40 0.80 -7.22
C GLY A 78 5.92 0.49 -7.40
N LEU A 79 5.26 1.36 -8.14
CA LEU A 79 3.82 1.26 -8.41
C LEU A 79 3.53 0.19 -9.45
N PRO A 80 2.33 -0.45 -9.41
CA PRO A 80 1.93 -1.36 -10.48
C PRO A 80 1.70 -0.57 -11.78
N PRO A 81 1.54 -1.27 -12.92
CA PRO A 81 1.41 -0.60 -14.23
C PRO A 81 0.20 0.32 -14.37
N THR A 82 -0.90 0.04 -13.66
CA THR A 82 -2.14 0.81 -13.75
C THR A 82 -2.80 0.92 -12.39
N PRO A 83 -3.73 1.90 -12.21
CA PRO A 83 -4.62 1.86 -11.05
C PRO A 83 -5.38 0.53 -11.00
N ILE A 84 -5.70 0.09 -9.79
CA ILE A 84 -6.41 -1.19 -9.58
C ILE A 84 -7.90 -1.00 -9.31
N CYS A 85 -8.33 0.24 -9.20
CA CYS A 85 -9.75 0.61 -9.08
C CYS A 85 -9.88 2.10 -9.38
N SER A 86 -11.12 2.59 -9.41
CA SER A 86 -11.39 4.03 -9.45
C SER A 86 -11.37 4.55 -8.00
N PRO A 87 -10.35 5.31 -7.60
CA PRO A 87 -10.28 5.77 -6.22
C PRO A 87 -11.34 6.82 -5.93
N SER A 88 -11.83 6.83 -4.68
CA SER A 88 -12.74 7.85 -4.20
C SER A 88 -12.00 9.18 -4.04
N LEU A 89 -12.77 10.26 -3.91
CA LEU A 89 -12.21 11.57 -3.59
C LEU A 89 -11.43 11.51 -2.27
N GLU A 90 -11.96 10.79 -1.29
CA GLU A 90 -11.31 10.61 0.01
C GLU A 90 -9.93 9.96 -0.13
N ALA A 91 -9.82 8.92 -0.96
CA ALA A 91 -8.53 8.26 -1.19
C ALA A 91 -7.55 9.18 -1.94
N LEU A 92 -8.05 9.96 -2.88
CA LEU A 92 -7.23 10.95 -3.60
C LEU A 92 -6.72 12.04 -2.64
N GLU A 93 -7.57 12.54 -1.77
CA GLU A 93 -7.18 13.53 -0.77
C GLU A 93 -6.14 12.98 0.19
N ALA A 94 -6.32 11.73 0.65
CA ALA A 94 -5.37 11.06 1.54
C ALA A 94 -4.00 10.90 0.88
N THR A 95 -4.00 10.63 -0.42
CA THR A 95 -2.76 10.45 -1.18
C THR A 95 -2.06 11.79 -1.43
N LEU A 96 -2.81 12.85 -1.64
CA LEU A 96 -2.25 14.19 -1.84
C LEU A 96 -1.79 14.83 -0.52
N GLU A 97 -2.43 14.49 0.58
CA GLU A 97 -2.14 15.01 1.91
C GLU A 97 -1.97 13.86 2.91
N PRO A 98 -0.91 13.04 2.76
CA PRO A 98 -0.70 11.91 3.65
C PRO A 98 -0.33 12.37 5.06
N SER A 99 -0.52 11.50 6.04
CA SER A 99 -0.06 11.73 7.40
C SER A 99 1.47 11.87 7.40
N ASP A 100 1.99 12.57 8.40
CA ASP A 100 3.43 12.70 8.58
C ASP A 100 3.87 11.58 9.53
N SER A 101 4.44 10.51 8.99
CA SER A 101 4.91 9.39 9.78
C SER A 101 6.15 8.75 9.17
N ASP A 102 6.89 8.02 9.99
CA ASP A 102 8.03 7.21 9.55
C ASP A 102 7.66 5.71 9.49
N ASP A 103 6.38 5.39 9.57
CA ASP A 103 5.92 4.00 9.58
C ASP A 103 6.16 3.34 8.24
N LEU A 104 6.52 2.05 8.29
CA LEU A 104 6.84 1.23 7.13
C LEU A 104 5.90 0.03 6.99
N TYR A 105 5.10 -0.27 8.01
CA TYR A 105 4.19 -1.41 8.05
C TYR A 105 2.86 -1.00 8.62
N PHE A 106 1.80 -1.69 8.18
CA PHE A 106 0.48 -1.52 8.78
C PHE A 106 -0.27 -2.85 8.79
N TYR A 107 -1.23 -2.95 9.71
CA TYR A 107 -2.17 -4.07 9.81
C TYR A 107 -3.51 -3.50 10.22
N ILE A 108 -4.51 -3.62 9.37
CA ILE A 108 -5.82 -3.01 9.55
C ILE A 108 -6.91 -4.06 9.43
N THR A 109 -7.77 -4.12 10.43
CA THR A 109 -9.01 -4.89 10.40
C THR A 109 -10.18 -3.95 10.69
N GLN A 110 -11.41 -4.45 10.68
CA GLN A 110 -12.57 -3.64 11.00
C GLN A 110 -12.52 -3.06 12.42
N ASP A 111 -11.86 -3.74 13.34
CA ASP A 111 -11.84 -3.39 14.77
C ASP A 111 -10.52 -2.81 15.24
N GLU A 112 -9.43 -3.01 14.49
CA GLU A 112 -8.08 -2.67 14.95
C GLU A 112 -7.24 -2.07 13.85
N GLU A 113 -6.30 -1.20 14.23
CA GLU A 113 -5.28 -0.70 13.32
C GLU A 113 -3.95 -0.65 14.04
N TYR A 114 -2.88 -1.06 13.36
CA TYR A 114 -1.52 -1.04 13.87
C TYR A 114 -0.60 -0.49 12.79
N PHE A 115 0.24 0.47 13.17
CA PHE A 115 1.25 1.02 12.29
C PHE A 115 2.59 0.90 12.99
N SER A 116 3.63 0.49 12.28
CA SER A 116 4.93 0.24 12.89
C SER A 116 6.07 0.56 11.95
N GLN A 117 7.24 0.81 12.54
CA GLN A 117 8.45 1.17 11.81
C GLN A 117 9.36 -0.02 11.53
N THR A 118 9.20 -1.11 12.30
CA THR A 118 10.01 -2.30 12.14
C THR A 118 9.16 -3.53 11.89
N TYR A 119 9.75 -4.53 11.25
CA TYR A 119 9.08 -5.79 11.01
C TYR A 119 8.74 -6.52 12.31
N GLU A 120 9.59 -6.41 13.32
CA GLU A 120 9.35 -7.02 14.63
C GLU A 120 8.08 -6.46 15.27
N GLU A 121 7.92 -5.13 15.27
CA GLU A 121 6.70 -4.49 15.77
C GLU A 121 5.48 -4.93 14.97
N HIS A 122 5.64 -5.02 13.63
CA HIS A 122 4.57 -5.45 12.75
C HIS A 122 4.13 -6.89 13.08
N GLN A 123 5.07 -7.80 13.33
CA GLN A 123 4.75 -9.18 13.70
C GLN A 123 3.94 -9.25 14.99
N GLN A 124 4.23 -8.38 15.95
CA GLN A 124 3.52 -8.35 17.24
C GLN A 124 2.07 -7.92 17.06
N SER A 125 1.76 -7.12 16.04
CA SER A 125 0.41 -6.60 15.83
C SER A 125 -0.60 -7.68 15.42
N TRP A 126 -0.13 -8.79 14.82
CA TRP A 126 -1.01 -9.86 14.35
C TRP A 126 -0.72 -11.22 14.99
N ASN A 127 -0.02 -11.22 16.12
CA ASN A 127 0.23 -12.43 16.92
C ASN A 127 -0.69 -12.49 18.14
#